data_0614924369504e738db4ebca73a4f6be
#
_entry.id   0614924369504e738db4ebca73a4f6be
#
_cell.length_a   1.000
_cell.length_b   1.000
_cell.length_c   1.000
_cell.angle_alpha   90.00
_cell.angle_beta   90.00
_cell.angle_gamma   90.00
#
_symmetry.space_group_name_H-M   'P 1'
#
loop_
_entity.id
_entity.type
_entity.pdbx_description
1 polymer ?
#
loop_
_entity_poly.entity_id
_entity_poly.type
_entity_poly.pdbx_seq_one_letter_code
_entity_poly.pdbx_strand_id
1 'polypeptide(L)'
;MPHHGNEEEHGAEEPVRFTDKRKIDPETGEVRRDAGADGSGAPQGDEHDGITPLDEAHDSGDALAQAERILNELPAEELDAPGEAPNLEAELRNDLLRLQAEYVNYRKRVERDREAVRELAVQSVLGGLLPVLDDLDAAKQHGDLNEGPFASIAKKLEGILENFGLERIADAGVAFDPTVHEALMQQPNAEIPADHVGQVLRPGYRKGERVIRAAQVIVSTGE
;
A
#
# COMPACT_ATOMS: atom_id res chain seq x y z
N MET A 1 59.99 44.85 -3.21
CA MET A 1 59.09 43.84 -2.60
C MET A 1 58.06 43.51 -3.63
N PRO A 2 58.14 42.36 -4.37
CA PRO A 2 57.14 42.03 -5.39
C PRO A 2 55.98 41.28 -4.76
N HIS A 3 54.78 41.67 -5.15
CA HIS A 3 53.52 41.00 -4.88
C HIS A 3 53.44 39.70 -5.67
N HIS A 4 53.23 38.58 -4.98
CA HIS A 4 52.80 37.34 -5.60
C HIS A 4 51.27 37.37 -5.80
N GLY A 5 50.84 37.39 -7.05
CA GLY A 5 49.47 37.14 -7.45
C GLY A 5 49.19 35.64 -7.36
N ASN A 6 48.11 35.30 -6.69
CA ASN A 6 47.54 33.97 -6.64
C ASN A 6 46.58 33.81 -7.84
N GLU A 7 47.02 33.08 -8.85
CA GLU A 7 46.15 32.70 -9.99
C GLU A 7 45.28 31.54 -9.56
N GLU A 8 44.00 31.86 -9.31
CA GLU A 8 42.97 30.85 -9.10
C GLU A 8 42.64 30.18 -10.43
N GLU A 9 43.05 28.92 -10.57
CA GLU A 9 42.64 28.06 -11.67
C GLU A 9 41.12 27.82 -11.58
N HIS A 10 40.36 28.43 -12.48
CA HIS A 10 38.99 28.06 -12.75
C HIS A 10 38.94 26.65 -13.37
N GLY A 11 38.66 25.66 -12.56
CA GLY A 11 38.29 24.31 -13.02
C GLY A 11 37.07 24.40 -13.92
N ALA A 12 37.26 24.01 -15.18
CA ALA A 12 36.15 23.91 -16.14
C ALA A 12 35.15 22.87 -15.65
N GLU A 13 33.95 23.32 -15.29
CA GLU A 13 32.81 22.43 -14.99
C GLU A 13 32.44 21.69 -16.28
N GLU A 14 32.63 20.36 -16.28
CA GLU A 14 32.15 19.51 -17.35
C GLU A 14 30.60 19.58 -17.40
N PRO A 15 30.00 19.79 -18.58
CA PRO A 15 28.55 19.88 -18.71
C PRO A 15 27.94 18.52 -18.40
N VAL A 16 26.98 18.52 -17.48
CA VAL A 16 26.20 17.33 -17.10
C VAL A 16 25.46 16.83 -18.35
N ARG A 17 25.86 15.66 -18.86
CA ARG A 17 25.20 15.01 -20.00
C ARG A 17 23.93 14.31 -19.51
N PHE A 18 22.77 14.87 -19.80
CA PHE A 18 21.50 14.20 -19.61
C PHE A 18 21.28 13.20 -20.77
N THR A 19 21.24 11.91 -20.43
CA THR A 19 20.86 10.86 -21.37
C THR A 19 19.36 10.60 -21.19
N ASP A 20 18.57 10.95 -22.21
CA ASP A 20 17.14 10.65 -22.23
C ASP A 20 16.93 9.15 -22.53
N LYS A 21 16.46 8.40 -21.51
CA LYS A 21 16.20 6.96 -21.59
C LYS A 21 14.78 6.61 -22.07
N ARG A 22 14.03 7.57 -22.60
CA ARG A 22 12.69 7.31 -23.12
C ARG A 22 12.78 6.49 -24.41
N LYS A 23 12.02 5.41 -24.47
CA LYS A 23 11.93 4.53 -25.64
C LYS A 23 11.15 5.11 -26.81
N ILE A 24 10.42 6.19 -26.62
CA ILE A 24 9.59 6.88 -27.60
C ILE A 24 10.06 8.32 -27.72
N ASP A 25 10.27 8.80 -28.94
CA ASP A 25 10.64 10.18 -29.23
C ASP A 25 9.42 11.09 -28.96
N PRO A 26 9.55 12.13 -28.08
CA PRO A 26 8.42 12.98 -27.71
C PRO A 26 7.94 13.90 -28.83
N GLU A 27 8.75 14.13 -29.91
CA GLU A 27 8.38 14.99 -31.03
C GLU A 27 7.77 14.22 -32.21
N THR A 28 8.23 12.98 -32.46
CA THR A 28 7.78 12.18 -33.61
C THR A 28 6.86 11.03 -33.23
N GLY A 29 6.83 10.63 -31.94
CA GLY A 29 6.02 9.49 -31.47
C GLY A 29 6.56 8.11 -31.91
N GLU A 30 7.75 8.04 -32.53
CA GLU A 30 8.33 6.80 -33.00
C GLU A 30 9.24 6.13 -31.96
N VAL A 31 9.29 4.80 -32.01
CA VAL A 31 10.15 3.99 -31.12
C VAL A 31 11.61 4.13 -31.57
N ARG A 32 12.47 4.69 -30.71
CA ARG A 32 13.93 4.76 -30.94
C ARG A 32 14.51 3.35 -30.93
N ARG A 33 15.03 2.88 -32.05
CA ARG A 33 15.80 1.65 -32.14
C ARG A 33 17.23 1.93 -31.69
N ASP A 34 17.65 1.32 -30.59
CA ASP A 34 19.04 1.41 -30.13
C ASP A 34 19.97 0.83 -31.18
N ALA A 35 20.78 1.69 -31.80
CA ALA A 35 21.89 1.29 -32.64
C ALA A 35 23.10 1.06 -31.73
N GLY A 36 23.41 -0.20 -31.46
CA GLY A 36 24.72 -0.60 -30.93
C GLY A 36 24.73 -1.36 -29.61
N ALA A 37 24.70 -2.67 -29.69
CA ALA A 37 25.30 -3.53 -28.66
C ALA A 37 25.84 -4.82 -29.29
N ASP A 38 27.07 -4.75 -29.73
CA ASP A 38 27.96 -5.92 -29.77
C ASP A 38 28.69 -5.96 -28.43
N GLY A 39 28.77 -7.13 -27.77
CA GLY A 39 29.68 -7.32 -26.65
C GLY A 39 29.14 -8.14 -25.47
N SER A 40 29.17 -9.44 -25.59
CA SER A 40 29.59 -10.47 -24.61
C SER A 40 29.86 -9.95 -23.17
N GLY A 41 29.10 -10.45 -22.19
CA GLY A 41 29.39 -10.34 -20.78
C GLY A 41 28.23 -10.81 -19.92
N ALA A 42 28.30 -12.03 -19.38
CA ALA A 42 27.36 -12.50 -18.37
C ALA A 42 27.50 -11.69 -17.08
N PRO A 43 26.44 -11.23 -16.43
CA PRO A 43 26.51 -10.76 -15.05
C PRO A 43 26.09 -11.87 -14.07
N GLN A 44 26.94 -12.04 -13.07
CA GLN A 44 26.65 -12.70 -11.82
C GLN A 44 25.55 -11.96 -11.06
N GLY A 45 24.72 -12.73 -10.34
CA GLY A 45 23.57 -12.25 -9.60
C GLY A 45 23.94 -11.34 -8.44
N ASP A 46 23.08 -10.36 -8.26
CA ASP A 46 22.81 -9.73 -6.97
C ASP A 46 21.30 -9.80 -6.75
N GLU A 47 20.94 -10.56 -5.72
CA GLU A 47 19.61 -10.66 -5.19
C GLU A 47 19.20 -9.28 -4.64
N HIS A 48 18.40 -8.54 -5.38
CA HIS A 48 17.68 -7.38 -4.85
C HIS A 48 16.22 -7.71 -4.87
N ASP A 49 15.70 -7.95 -3.68
CA ASP A 49 14.30 -8.12 -3.32
C ASP A 49 13.57 -6.78 -3.59
N GLY A 50 13.29 -6.53 -4.86
CA GLY A 50 12.50 -5.40 -5.33
C GLY A 50 11.14 -5.90 -5.76
N ILE A 51 10.11 -5.64 -4.96
CA ILE A 51 8.71 -5.75 -5.35
C ILE A 51 8.52 -4.84 -6.57
N THR A 52 8.65 -5.42 -7.76
CA THR A 52 8.22 -4.75 -8.99
C THR A 52 6.70 -4.58 -8.94
N PRO A 53 6.15 -3.38 -9.18
CA PRO A 53 4.73 -3.23 -9.40
C PRO A 53 4.33 -4.12 -10.58
N LEU A 54 3.40 -5.03 -10.35
CA LEU A 54 2.78 -5.81 -11.41
C LEU A 54 2.20 -4.81 -12.41
N ASP A 55 2.75 -4.83 -13.62
CA ASP A 55 2.28 -4.04 -14.75
C ASP A 55 0.79 -4.31 -14.97
N GLU A 56 -0.04 -3.33 -14.61
CA GLU A 56 -1.50 -3.37 -14.80
C GLU A 56 -1.91 -3.31 -16.29
N ALA A 57 -0.93 -3.26 -17.21
CA ALA A 57 -1.17 -2.93 -18.61
C ALA A 57 -1.55 -4.12 -19.51
N HIS A 58 -1.59 -5.37 -19.02
CA HIS A 58 -1.77 -6.53 -19.91
C HIS A 58 -2.82 -7.56 -19.46
N ASP A 59 -3.68 -7.25 -18.50
CA ASP A 59 -4.90 -8.03 -18.28
C ASP A 59 -6.12 -7.35 -18.95
N SER A 60 -5.97 -7.03 -20.22
CA SER A 60 -7.14 -6.84 -21.09
C SER A 60 -7.79 -8.20 -21.18
N GLY A 61 -9.04 -8.37 -20.74
CA GLY A 61 -9.84 -9.58 -20.71
C GLY A 61 -9.93 -10.42 -22.01
N ASP A 62 -8.88 -10.41 -22.78
CA ASP A 62 -8.70 -10.93 -24.13
C ASP A 62 -8.03 -12.33 -24.15
N ALA A 63 -7.56 -12.84 -23.00
CA ALA A 63 -6.97 -14.17 -22.94
C ALA A 63 -8.00 -15.27 -23.23
N LEU A 64 -9.27 -15.07 -22.85
CA LEU A 64 -10.37 -15.96 -23.22
C LEU A 64 -10.74 -15.82 -24.69
N ALA A 65 -10.79 -14.60 -25.21
CA ALA A 65 -11.04 -14.33 -26.63
C ALA A 65 -9.88 -14.82 -27.50
N GLN A 66 -8.65 -14.77 -27.01
CA GLN A 66 -7.47 -15.32 -27.67
C GLN A 66 -7.47 -16.85 -27.64
N ALA A 67 -7.86 -17.47 -26.55
CA ALA A 67 -8.02 -18.91 -26.43
C ALA A 67 -9.15 -19.44 -27.35
N GLU A 68 -10.28 -18.72 -27.47
CA GLU A 68 -11.36 -19.03 -28.39
C GLU A 68 -10.93 -18.89 -29.87
N ARG A 69 -10.11 -17.90 -30.22
CA ARG A 69 -9.55 -17.76 -31.57
C ARG A 69 -8.62 -18.91 -31.92
N ILE A 70 -7.71 -19.27 -31.01
CA ILE A 70 -6.79 -20.40 -31.22
C ILE A 70 -7.58 -21.71 -31.36
N LEU A 71 -8.64 -21.91 -30.59
CA LEU A 71 -9.49 -23.10 -30.68
C LEU A 71 -10.28 -23.16 -32.00
N ASN A 72 -10.70 -22.01 -32.55
CA ASN A 72 -11.41 -21.93 -33.82
C ASN A 72 -10.48 -21.94 -35.05
N GLU A 73 -9.18 -21.68 -34.89
CA GLU A 73 -8.16 -21.72 -35.95
C GLU A 73 -7.52 -23.12 -36.17
N LEU A 74 -7.75 -24.06 -35.24
CA LEU A 74 -7.27 -25.43 -35.43
C LEU A 74 -8.07 -26.11 -36.53
N PRO A 75 -7.42 -26.60 -37.63
CA PRO A 75 -8.11 -27.27 -38.71
C PRO A 75 -8.76 -28.56 -38.20
N ALA A 76 -10.05 -28.69 -38.47
CA ALA A 76 -10.86 -29.86 -38.05
C ALA A 76 -10.44 -31.19 -38.67
N GLU A 77 -9.39 -31.21 -39.48
CA GLU A 77 -8.98 -32.37 -40.28
C GLU A 77 -7.96 -33.31 -39.61
N GLU A 78 -7.43 -32.98 -38.41
CA GLU A 78 -6.47 -33.87 -37.71
C GLU A 78 -7.11 -34.76 -36.63
N LEU A 79 -8.44 -34.81 -36.53
CA LEU A 79 -9.15 -35.57 -35.46
C LEU A 79 -9.73 -36.91 -35.91
N ASP A 80 -9.36 -37.42 -37.05
CA ASP A 80 -9.92 -38.67 -37.56
C ASP A 80 -8.98 -39.88 -37.34
N ALA A 81 -8.74 -40.22 -36.05
CA ALA A 81 -8.22 -41.51 -35.63
C ALA A 81 -9.34 -42.31 -34.93
N PRO A 82 -9.81 -43.40 -35.50
CA PRO A 82 -10.93 -44.15 -34.94
C PRO A 82 -10.46 -45.00 -33.75
N GLY A 83 -10.86 -44.66 -32.53
CA GLY A 83 -10.81 -45.57 -31.40
C GLY A 83 -10.63 -44.96 -30.00
N GLU A 84 -9.86 -43.91 -29.85
CA GLU A 84 -9.59 -43.31 -28.49
C GLU A 84 -10.01 -41.82 -28.37
N ALA A 85 -10.37 -41.20 -29.49
CA ALA A 85 -10.67 -39.77 -29.58
C ALA A 85 -11.83 -39.27 -28.66
N PRO A 86 -12.98 -39.97 -28.53
CA PRO A 86 -14.10 -39.43 -27.72
C PRO A 86 -13.79 -39.33 -26.22
N ASN A 87 -12.90 -40.17 -25.71
CA ASN A 87 -12.53 -40.16 -24.30
C ASN A 87 -11.53 -39.01 -24.01
N LEU A 88 -10.54 -38.82 -24.88
CA LEU A 88 -9.55 -37.76 -24.79
C LEU A 88 -10.20 -36.38 -24.95
N GLU A 89 -11.15 -36.22 -25.86
CA GLU A 89 -11.88 -34.97 -26.03
C GLU A 89 -12.71 -34.60 -24.80
N ALA A 90 -13.36 -35.59 -24.18
CA ALA A 90 -14.12 -35.40 -22.95
C ALA A 90 -13.20 -35.06 -21.77
N GLU A 91 -12.04 -35.68 -21.67
CA GLU A 91 -11.02 -35.36 -20.65
C GLU A 91 -10.48 -33.95 -20.82
N LEU A 92 -10.12 -33.53 -22.04
CA LEU A 92 -9.64 -32.19 -22.34
C LEU A 92 -10.71 -31.13 -22.04
N ARG A 93 -11.97 -31.38 -22.35
CA ARG A 93 -13.08 -30.48 -22.00
C ARG A 93 -13.24 -30.35 -20.50
N ASN A 94 -13.15 -31.43 -19.75
CA ASN A 94 -13.23 -31.42 -18.30
C ASN A 94 -12.04 -30.66 -17.67
N ASP A 95 -10.84 -30.85 -18.22
CA ASP A 95 -9.65 -30.12 -17.78
C ASP A 95 -9.75 -28.62 -18.08
N LEU A 96 -10.27 -28.23 -19.26
CA LEU A 96 -10.53 -26.83 -19.59
C LEU A 96 -11.55 -26.19 -18.62
N LEU A 97 -12.66 -26.89 -18.33
CA LEU A 97 -13.66 -26.40 -17.39
C LEU A 97 -13.09 -26.24 -15.97
N ARG A 98 -12.26 -27.21 -15.56
CA ARG A 98 -11.56 -27.12 -14.26
C ARG A 98 -10.62 -25.94 -14.24
N LEU A 99 -9.79 -25.77 -15.26
CA LEU A 99 -8.84 -24.65 -15.36
C LEU A 99 -9.55 -23.30 -15.37
N GLN A 100 -10.66 -23.18 -16.10
CA GLN A 100 -11.49 -21.98 -16.09
C GLN A 100 -12.05 -21.68 -14.69
N ALA A 101 -12.54 -22.70 -13.98
CA ALA A 101 -13.03 -22.52 -12.62
C ALA A 101 -11.91 -22.11 -11.65
N GLU A 102 -10.73 -22.70 -11.76
CA GLU A 102 -9.55 -22.33 -10.99
C GLU A 102 -9.12 -20.89 -11.29
N TYR A 103 -9.12 -20.48 -12.57
CA TYR A 103 -8.79 -19.10 -12.96
C TYR A 103 -9.78 -18.07 -12.40
N VAL A 104 -11.08 -18.34 -12.47
CA VAL A 104 -12.11 -17.48 -11.87
C VAL A 104 -11.93 -17.34 -10.36
N ASN A 105 -11.62 -18.44 -9.68
CA ASN A 105 -11.37 -18.42 -8.24
C ASN A 105 -10.08 -17.67 -7.91
N TYR A 106 -9.03 -17.85 -8.71
CA TYR A 106 -7.77 -17.10 -8.59
C TYR A 106 -8.01 -15.59 -8.75
N ARG A 107 -8.71 -15.17 -9.82
CA ARG A 107 -9.02 -13.77 -10.07
C ARG A 107 -9.80 -13.13 -8.91
N LYS A 108 -10.84 -13.81 -8.40
CA LYS A 108 -11.58 -13.34 -7.21
C LYS A 108 -10.70 -13.20 -5.98
N ARG A 109 -9.76 -14.11 -5.79
CA ARG A 109 -8.80 -14.03 -4.67
C ARG A 109 -7.86 -12.84 -4.85
N VAL A 110 -7.27 -12.67 -6.03
CA VAL A 110 -6.37 -11.55 -6.33
C VAL A 110 -7.06 -10.19 -6.14
N GLU A 111 -8.29 -10.04 -6.60
CA GLU A 111 -9.07 -8.81 -6.39
C GLU A 111 -9.26 -8.51 -4.89
N ARG A 112 -9.65 -9.53 -4.11
CA ARG A 112 -9.81 -9.38 -2.66
C ARG A 112 -8.50 -9.03 -1.95
N ASP A 113 -7.40 -9.70 -2.35
CA ASP A 113 -6.08 -9.46 -1.80
C ASP A 113 -5.57 -8.05 -2.12
N ARG A 114 -5.83 -7.55 -3.35
CA ARG A 114 -5.53 -6.15 -3.74
C ARG A 114 -6.25 -5.13 -2.85
N GLU A 115 -7.53 -5.35 -2.59
CA GLU A 115 -8.31 -4.46 -1.74
C GLU A 115 -7.77 -4.46 -0.31
N ALA A 116 -7.47 -5.65 0.24
CA ALA A 116 -6.85 -5.79 1.55
C ALA A 116 -5.48 -5.11 1.63
N VAL A 117 -4.64 -5.22 0.60
CA VAL A 117 -3.33 -4.55 0.55
C VAL A 117 -3.48 -3.03 0.54
N ARG A 118 -4.44 -2.48 -0.23
CA ARG A 118 -4.73 -1.03 -0.23
C ARG A 118 -5.15 -0.54 1.15
N GLU A 119 -6.03 -1.27 1.81
CA GLU A 119 -6.45 -0.92 3.17
C GLU A 119 -5.30 -0.96 4.17
N LEU A 120 -4.46 -2.00 4.10
CA LEU A 120 -3.27 -2.13 4.95
C LEU A 120 -2.27 -1.00 4.71
N ALA A 121 -2.05 -0.59 3.46
CA ALA A 121 -1.19 0.53 3.13
C ALA A 121 -1.69 1.85 3.74
N VAL A 122 -2.99 2.14 3.61
CA VAL A 122 -3.60 3.32 4.25
C VAL A 122 -3.45 3.26 5.77
N GLN A 123 -3.72 2.11 6.40
CA GLN A 123 -3.56 1.94 7.85
C GLN A 123 -2.12 2.14 8.30
N SER A 124 -1.15 1.66 7.52
CA SER A 124 0.28 1.85 7.80
C SER A 124 0.66 3.34 7.81
N VAL A 125 0.19 4.10 6.82
CA VAL A 125 0.42 5.56 6.76
C VAL A 125 -0.25 6.26 7.94
N LEU A 126 -1.52 5.94 8.24
CA LEU A 126 -2.23 6.50 9.38
C LEU A 126 -1.51 6.18 10.69
N GLY A 127 -1.04 4.93 10.87
CA GLY A 127 -0.25 4.53 12.03
C GLY A 127 1.05 5.34 12.19
N GLY A 128 1.73 5.63 11.09
CA GLY A 128 2.92 6.48 11.07
C GLY A 128 2.66 7.94 11.45
N LEU A 129 1.42 8.44 11.31
CA LEU A 129 1.03 9.80 11.68
C LEU A 129 0.56 9.92 13.14
N LEU A 130 0.29 8.81 13.84
CA LEU A 130 -0.20 8.86 15.23
C LEU A 130 0.72 9.61 16.21
N PRO A 131 2.07 9.52 16.13
CA PRO A 131 2.93 10.32 16.97
C PRO A 131 2.71 11.83 16.81
N VAL A 132 2.45 12.29 15.58
CA VAL A 132 2.17 13.71 15.31
C VAL A 132 0.84 14.13 15.97
N LEU A 133 -0.18 13.26 15.95
CA LEU A 133 -1.44 13.52 16.64
C LEU A 133 -1.25 13.56 18.16
N ASP A 134 -0.40 12.70 18.71
CA ASP A 134 -0.06 12.74 20.15
C ASP A 134 0.64 14.05 20.53
N ASP A 135 1.57 14.53 19.70
CA ASP A 135 2.25 15.81 19.91
C ASP A 135 1.26 16.99 19.82
N LEU A 136 0.29 16.95 18.90
CA LEU A 136 -0.77 17.94 18.80
C LEU A 136 -1.69 17.92 20.04
N ASP A 137 -2.01 16.74 20.56
CA ASP A 137 -2.79 16.61 21.79
C ASP A 137 -2.02 17.17 23.01
N ALA A 138 -0.73 16.88 23.10
CA ALA A 138 0.12 17.45 24.15
C ALA A 138 0.18 18.98 24.05
N ALA A 139 0.36 19.53 22.85
CA ALA A 139 0.36 20.98 22.65
C ALA A 139 -1.00 21.63 22.98
N LYS A 140 -2.13 20.96 22.70
CA LYS A 140 -3.46 21.42 23.15
C LYS A 140 -3.57 21.45 24.68
N GLN A 141 -3.07 20.42 25.37
CA GLN A 141 -3.09 20.35 26.83
C GLN A 141 -2.24 21.44 27.46
N HIS A 142 -1.13 21.81 26.83
CA HIS A 142 -0.27 22.93 27.29
C HIS A 142 -0.82 24.31 26.93
N GLY A 143 -1.85 24.38 26.09
CA GLY A 143 -2.48 25.64 25.70
C GLY A 143 -1.85 26.30 24.48
N ASP A 144 -0.84 25.69 23.86
CA ASP A 144 -0.10 26.25 22.72
C ASP A 144 -0.91 26.20 21.40
N LEU A 145 -1.99 25.42 21.37
CA LEU A 145 -2.86 25.25 20.20
C LEU A 145 -4.30 25.74 20.42
N ASN A 146 -4.55 26.61 21.41
CA ASN A 146 -5.89 27.08 21.68
C ASN A 146 -6.38 28.07 20.62
N GLU A 147 -5.48 28.93 20.10
CA GLU A 147 -5.80 29.98 19.14
C GLU A 147 -4.68 30.13 18.10
N GLY A 148 -5.02 30.72 16.93
CA GLY A 148 -4.08 31.08 15.89
C GLY A 148 -4.01 30.13 14.71
N PRO A 149 -3.05 30.36 13.78
CA PRO A 149 -2.96 29.60 12.53
C PRO A 149 -2.62 28.12 12.74
N PHE A 150 -1.85 27.77 13.77
CA PHE A 150 -1.50 26.38 14.06
C PHE A 150 -2.70 25.57 14.57
N ALA A 151 -3.59 26.16 15.36
CA ALA A 151 -4.83 25.50 15.78
C ALA A 151 -5.73 25.16 14.59
N SER A 152 -5.83 26.06 13.60
CA SER A 152 -6.61 25.80 12.39
C SER A 152 -5.99 24.73 11.51
N ILE A 153 -4.65 24.65 11.43
CA ILE A 153 -3.94 23.60 10.69
C ILE A 153 -4.14 22.23 11.37
N ALA A 154 -4.01 22.17 12.71
CA ALA A 154 -4.24 20.94 13.48
C ALA A 154 -5.66 20.41 13.26
N LYS A 155 -6.67 21.28 13.40
CA LYS A 155 -8.07 20.92 13.15
C LYS A 155 -8.32 20.44 11.71
N LYS A 156 -7.68 21.09 10.73
CA LYS A 156 -7.78 20.66 9.33
C LYS A 156 -7.14 19.30 9.10
N LEU A 157 -6.00 19.03 9.72
CA LEU A 157 -5.34 17.72 9.66
C LEU A 157 -6.23 16.63 10.26
N GLU A 158 -6.78 16.86 11.46
CA GLU A 158 -7.71 15.93 12.09
C GLU A 158 -8.91 15.63 11.19
N GLY A 159 -9.56 16.66 10.62
CA GLY A 159 -10.69 16.47 9.71
C GLY A 159 -10.32 15.74 8.41
N ILE A 160 -9.11 15.90 7.90
CA ILE A 160 -8.64 15.11 6.75
C ILE A 160 -8.49 13.64 7.15
N LEU A 161 -7.91 13.34 8.30
CA LEU A 161 -7.71 11.98 8.77
C LEU A 161 -9.04 11.29 9.08
N GLU A 162 -10.02 12.01 9.63
CA GLU A 162 -11.41 11.54 9.79
C GLU A 162 -12.05 11.17 8.45
N ASN A 163 -11.82 11.95 7.38
CA ASN A 163 -12.30 11.62 6.04
C ASN A 163 -11.66 10.35 5.47
N PHE A 164 -10.44 10.00 5.89
CA PHE A 164 -9.81 8.71 5.60
C PHE A 164 -10.32 7.56 6.49
N GLY A 165 -11.29 7.84 7.36
CA GLY A 165 -11.92 6.87 8.25
C GLY A 165 -11.13 6.60 9.54
N LEU A 166 -10.23 7.53 9.94
CA LEU A 166 -9.57 7.45 11.24
C LEU A 166 -10.54 7.91 12.33
N GLU A 167 -10.86 7.01 13.26
CA GLU A 167 -11.71 7.29 14.42
C GLU A 167 -10.87 7.28 15.69
N ARG A 168 -11.09 8.28 16.54
CA ARG A 168 -10.42 8.42 17.82
C ARG A 168 -11.16 7.65 18.91
N ILE A 169 -10.41 6.93 19.75
CA ILE A 169 -10.92 6.22 20.93
C ILE A 169 -10.38 6.96 22.15
N ALA A 170 -11.20 7.79 22.76
CA ALA A 170 -10.82 8.64 23.90
C ALA A 170 -11.96 8.86 24.91
N ASP A 171 -12.96 7.97 24.91
CA ASP A 171 -14.12 8.10 25.78
C ASP A 171 -13.79 7.60 27.20
N ALA A 172 -13.99 8.46 28.20
CA ALA A 172 -13.96 8.10 29.61
C ALA A 172 -15.37 7.71 30.09
N GLY A 173 -15.43 6.90 31.15
CA GLY A 173 -16.71 6.45 31.72
C GLY A 173 -17.36 5.29 30.97
N VAL A 174 -16.79 4.81 29.85
CA VAL A 174 -17.26 3.65 29.11
C VAL A 174 -16.74 2.36 29.74
N ALA A 175 -17.42 1.22 29.50
CA ALA A 175 -16.94 -0.08 29.95
C ALA A 175 -15.57 -0.39 29.31
N PHE A 176 -14.67 -0.98 30.07
CA PHE A 176 -13.38 -1.40 29.57
C PHE A 176 -13.53 -2.55 28.58
N ASP A 177 -12.99 -2.40 27.38
CA ASP A 177 -12.96 -3.42 26.34
C ASP A 177 -11.51 -3.71 25.94
N PRO A 178 -10.98 -4.91 26.22
CA PRO A 178 -9.60 -5.27 25.89
C PRO A 178 -9.27 -5.22 24.38
N THR A 179 -10.27 -5.18 23.50
CA THR A 179 -10.05 -5.13 22.05
C THR A 179 -9.65 -3.73 21.59
N VAL A 180 -10.05 -2.68 22.30
CA VAL A 180 -9.83 -1.27 21.95
C VAL A 180 -9.09 -0.48 23.03
N HIS A 181 -9.00 -1.02 24.25
CA HIS A 181 -8.34 -0.37 25.39
C HIS A 181 -7.18 -1.20 25.94
N GLU A 182 -6.11 -0.52 26.33
CA GLU A 182 -4.96 -1.06 27.04
C GLU A 182 -4.92 -0.48 28.44
N ALA A 183 -5.24 -1.29 29.46
CA ALA A 183 -5.21 -0.87 30.86
C ALA A 183 -3.76 -0.79 31.36
N LEU A 184 -3.26 0.41 31.68
CA LEU A 184 -1.92 0.58 32.25
C LEU A 184 -1.93 0.45 33.78
N MET A 185 -2.98 0.94 34.42
CA MET A 185 -3.15 0.85 35.88
C MET A 185 -4.63 0.84 36.24
N GLN A 186 -4.88 0.48 37.51
CA GLN A 186 -6.20 0.57 38.13
C GLN A 186 -6.16 1.63 39.24
N GLN A 187 -7.22 2.40 39.38
CA GLN A 187 -7.33 3.45 40.38
C GLN A 187 -8.75 3.48 40.96
N PRO A 188 -8.90 3.63 42.29
CA PRO A 188 -10.19 3.86 42.90
C PRO A 188 -10.82 5.15 42.38
N ASN A 189 -12.08 5.09 42.01
CA ASN A 189 -12.86 6.25 41.61
C ASN A 189 -14.34 6.04 41.94
N ALA A 190 -14.84 6.75 42.93
CA ALA A 190 -16.23 6.65 43.41
C ALA A 190 -17.28 7.14 42.39
N GLU A 191 -16.87 7.95 41.39
CA GLU A 191 -17.79 8.49 40.35
C GLU A 191 -17.96 7.55 39.16
N ILE A 192 -17.03 6.63 39.00
CA ILE A 192 -17.01 5.73 37.82
C ILE A 192 -17.10 4.28 38.31
N PRO A 193 -18.03 3.49 37.80
CA PRO A 193 -18.18 2.09 38.18
C PRO A 193 -16.89 1.30 38.00
N ALA A 194 -16.75 0.19 38.72
CA ALA A 194 -15.67 -0.77 38.52
C ALA A 194 -15.66 -1.27 37.05
N ASP A 195 -14.49 -1.63 36.55
CA ASP A 195 -14.26 -2.12 35.19
C ASP A 195 -14.66 -1.13 34.08
N HIS A 196 -14.68 0.17 34.40
CA HIS A 196 -14.87 1.23 33.41
C HIS A 196 -13.60 2.08 33.23
N VAL A 197 -13.49 2.72 32.08
CA VAL A 197 -12.40 3.65 31.75
C VAL A 197 -12.51 4.88 32.66
N GLY A 198 -11.61 5.01 33.62
CA GLY A 198 -11.54 6.17 34.51
C GLY A 198 -10.94 7.39 33.81
N GLN A 199 -9.81 7.19 33.17
CA GLN A 199 -9.10 8.24 32.47
C GLN A 199 -8.37 7.66 31.26
N VAL A 200 -8.36 8.43 30.15
CA VAL A 200 -7.56 8.12 28.96
C VAL A 200 -6.24 8.88 29.07
N LEU A 201 -5.13 8.14 29.16
CA LEU A 201 -3.79 8.70 29.20
C LEU A 201 -3.27 9.01 27.79
N ARG A 202 -3.57 8.12 26.86
CA ARG A 202 -3.19 8.26 25.48
C ARG A 202 -4.34 7.77 24.58
N PRO A 203 -4.83 8.57 23.66
CA PRO A 203 -5.95 8.18 22.81
C PRO A 203 -5.57 7.00 21.89
N GLY A 204 -6.53 6.10 21.72
CA GLY A 204 -6.47 5.07 20.72
C GLY A 204 -7.03 5.56 19.39
N TYR A 205 -6.79 4.77 18.35
CA TYR A 205 -7.30 5.05 17.00
C TYR A 205 -7.70 3.76 16.29
N ARG A 206 -8.81 3.82 15.55
CA ARG A 206 -9.28 2.73 14.70
C ARG A 206 -9.65 3.22 13.31
N LYS A 207 -9.69 2.31 12.35
CA LYS A 207 -10.24 2.54 11.00
C LYS A 207 -11.26 1.46 10.71
N GLY A 208 -12.54 1.85 10.69
CA GLY A 208 -13.65 0.89 10.63
C GLY A 208 -13.60 -0.08 11.81
N GLU A 209 -13.59 -1.38 11.55
CA GLU A 209 -13.51 -2.40 12.60
C GLU A 209 -12.10 -2.67 13.13
N ARG A 210 -11.08 -2.18 12.44
CA ARG A 210 -9.69 -2.49 12.77
C ARG A 210 -9.06 -1.43 13.66
N VAL A 211 -8.60 -1.84 14.83
CA VAL A 211 -7.84 -0.99 15.76
C VAL A 211 -6.40 -0.86 15.24
N ILE A 212 -5.97 0.40 15.03
CA ILE A 212 -4.59 0.75 14.65
C ILE A 212 -3.72 0.81 15.90
N ARG A 213 -4.28 1.42 16.98
CA ARG A 213 -3.65 1.54 18.30
C ARG A 213 -4.72 1.54 19.37
N ALA A 214 -4.59 0.70 20.39
CA ALA A 214 -5.47 0.72 21.57
C ALA A 214 -5.28 2.02 22.36
N ALA A 215 -6.36 2.47 23.00
CA ALA A 215 -6.29 3.59 23.93
C ALA A 215 -5.65 3.15 25.23
N GLN A 216 -4.64 3.87 25.71
CA GLN A 216 -4.02 3.62 27.02
C GLN A 216 -4.84 4.31 28.10
N VAL A 217 -5.36 3.51 29.01
CA VAL A 217 -6.36 3.96 29.97
C VAL A 217 -6.01 3.56 31.41
N ILE A 218 -6.56 4.32 32.35
CA ILE A 218 -6.68 3.95 33.76
C ILE A 218 -8.08 3.37 33.94
N VAL A 219 -8.19 2.19 34.51
CA VAL A 219 -9.47 1.53 34.79
C VAL A 219 -9.89 1.81 36.22
N SER A 220 -11.15 2.16 36.40
CA SER A 220 -11.74 2.34 37.75
C SER A 220 -11.94 0.99 38.44
N THR A 221 -11.60 0.92 39.72
CA THR A 221 -11.93 -0.22 40.58
C THR A 221 -13.27 -0.02 41.33
N GLY A 222 -13.95 1.10 41.09
CA GLY A 222 -15.05 1.55 41.95
C GLY A 222 -14.52 2.23 43.22
N GLU A 223 -15.09 1.90 44.35
CA GLU A 223 -14.67 2.43 45.66
C GLU A 223 -13.20 2.13 45.99
#